data_7588c6af8cbafdc16a22a85e51cc08d0
#
_entry.id   7588c6af8cbafdc16a22a85e51cc08d0
#
_cell.length_a   1.000
_cell.length_b   1.000
_cell.length_c   1.000
_cell.angle_alpha   90.00
_cell.angle_beta   90.00
_cell.angle_gamma   90.00
#
_symmetry.space_group_name_H-M   'P 1'
#
loop_
_entity.id
_entity.type
_entity.pdbx_description
1 polymer ?
#
loop_
_entity_poly.entity_id
_entity_poly.type
_entity_poly.pdbx_seq_one_letter_code
_entity_poly.pdbx_strand_id
1 'polypeptide(L)'
;DAKADKFVEGTHYTVVATEKTSQPKVQEFFSFYCGHCFHFEPVAQKLAKNLPAGVPLEKIHVDFLPAAAPEVQQALTRAYLIGKELDQGDKVAGLIFNYIHRQGAKFGSDDDIRNLLLVNDIDAAQFDAKFNSLPMLNTVQQMKTLQTKWSENGVLTGVPTVLVNGKYK
;
A
#
# COMPACT_ATOMS: atom_id res chain seq x y z
N ASP A 1 15.01 15.48 29.42
CA ASP A 1 14.41 14.27 29.95
C ASP A 1 14.83 13.07 29.10
N ALA A 2 15.50 12.09 29.71
CA ALA A 2 16.19 10.99 29.04
C ALA A 2 15.30 10.12 28.13
N LYS A 3 13.99 10.31 28.11
CA LYS A 3 13.07 9.58 27.23
C LYS A 3 12.95 10.17 25.83
N ALA A 4 13.38 11.42 25.63
CA ALA A 4 13.22 12.10 24.34
C ALA A 4 14.19 11.61 23.26
N ASP A 5 15.31 10.98 23.67
CA ASP A 5 16.43 10.68 22.77
C ASP A 5 16.49 9.21 22.33
N LYS A 6 15.39 8.44 22.49
CA LYS A 6 15.34 7.04 22.07
C LYS A 6 15.53 6.86 20.57
N PHE A 7 15.05 7.81 19.78
CA PHE A 7 15.18 7.81 18.32
C PHE A 7 15.89 9.08 17.86
N VAL A 8 16.90 8.92 17.03
CA VAL A 8 17.82 10.00 16.62
C VAL A 8 17.72 10.21 15.13
N GLU A 9 17.54 11.48 14.72
CA GLU A 9 17.58 11.89 13.32
C GLU A 9 18.89 11.47 12.67
N GLY A 10 18.81 10.97 11.42
CA GLY A 10 19.96 10.49 10.66
C GLY A 10 20.33 9.04 10.97
N THR A 11 19.94 8.52 12.14
CA THR A 11 20.19 7.13 12.56
C THR A 11 18.93 6.27 12.44
N HIS A 12 17.83 6.73 13.01
CA HIS A 12 16.58 5.97 13.06
C HIS A 12 15.54 6.49 12.09
N TYR A 13 15.60 7.76 11.75
CA TYR A 13 14.69 8.40 10.80
C TYR A 13 15.37 9.59 10.12
N THR A 14 14.77 10.04 9.01
CA THR A 14 15.18 11.22 8.27
C THR A 14 14.03 12.21 8.20
N VAL A 15 14.31 13.49 8.37
CA VAL A 15 13.32 14.55 8.17
C VAL A 15 13.26 14.88 6.69
N VAL A 16 12.08 14.71 6.07
CA VAL A 16 11.90 14.85 4.61
C VAL A 16 10.97 16.00 4.22
N ALA A 17 10.36 16.67 5.20
CA ALA A 17 9.52 17.84 4.98
C ALA A 17 9.56 18.76 6.21
N THR A 18 9.23 20.04 6.00
CA THR A 18 9.20 21.02 7.09
C THR A 18 7.92 20.95 7.91
N GLU A 19 6.81 20.58 7.28
CA GLU A 19 5.50 20.57 7.92
C GLU A 19 4.95 19.14 8.02
N LYS A 20 4.21 18.90 9.11
CA LYS A 20 3.48 17.65 9.31
C LYS A 20 2.14 17.71 8.58
N THR A 21 1.55 16.53 8.33
CA THR A 21 0.16 16.42 7.90
C THR A 21 -0.78 17.02 8.96
N SER A 22 -1.96 17.49 8.54
CA SER A 22 -2.95 18.09 9.45
C SER A 22 -3.44 17.12 10.53
N GLN A 23 -3.53 15.83 10.18
CA GLN A 23 -3.87 14.77 11.11
C GLN A 23 -2.71 13.77 11.20
N PRO A 24 -2.45 13.21 12.40
CA PRO A 24 -1.38 12.20 12.52
C PRO A 24 -1.74 10.96 11.74
N LYS A 25 -0.76 10.46 10.98
CA LYS A 25 -0.90 9.22 10.22
C LYS A 25 0.45 8.62 9.88
N VAL A 26 0.44 7.32 9.62
CA VAL A 26 1.57 6.59 9.06
C VAL A 26 1.18 6.15 7.67
N GLN A 27 2.08 6.32 6.70
CA GLN A 27 1.88 5.91 5.32
C GLN A 27 2.96 4.90 4.92
N GLU A 28 2.55 3.81 4.31
CA GLU A 28 3.46 2.83 3.73
C GLU A 28 3.25 2.79 2.22
N PHE A 29 4.30 3.15 1.48
CA PHE A 29 4.37 2.92 0.05
C PHE A 29 4.90 1.51 -0.18
N PHE A 30 4.18 0.70 -0.93
CA PHE A 30 4.52 -0.69 -1.15
C PHE A 30 4.11 -1.16 -2.54
N SER A 31 4.64 -2.31 -2.96
CA SER A 31 4.18 -3.00 -4.16
C SER A 31 4.00 -4.48 -3.86
N PHE A 32 2.95 -5.06 -4.39
CA PHE A 32 2.77 -6.52 -4.35
C PHE A 32 3.88 -7.27 -5.10
N TYR A 33 4.56 -6.62 -6.05
CA TYR A 33 5.67 -7.22 -6.80
C TYR A 33 7.01 -7.13 -6.08
N CYS A 34 7.07 -6.47 -4.93
CA CYS A 34 8.29 -6.28 -4.16
C CYS A 34 8.43 -7.39 -3.11
N GLY A 35 9.52 -8.19 -3.20
CA GLY A 35 9.80 -9.24 -2.23
C GLY A 35 10.01 -8.71 -0.81
N HIS A 36 10.68 -7.57 -0.66
CA HIS A 36 10.83 -6.92 0.65
C HIS A 36 9.50 -6.52 1.25
N CYS A 37 8.57 -6.05 0.42
CA CYS A 37 7.21 -5.69 0.86
C CYS A 37 6.43 -6.92 1.31
N PHE A 38 6.59 -8.04 0.60
CA PHE A 38 5.99 -9.31 0.99
C PHE A 38 6.46 -9.73 2.40
N HIS A 39 7.76 -9.68 2.65
CA HIS A 39 8.32 -10.02 3.96
C HIS A 39 7.99 -9.01 5.04
N PHE A 40 7.80 -7.76 4.69
CA PHE A 40 7.44 -6.69 5.61
C PHE A 40 5.94 -6.69 5.98
N GLU A 41 5.08 -7.32 5.18
CA GLU A 41 3.63 -7.27 5.38
C GLU A 41 3.16 -7.67 6.79
N PRO A 42 3.68 -8.77 7.40
CA PRO A 42 3.31 -9.09 8.78
C PRO A 42 3.66 -7.98 9.78
N VAL A 43 4.80 -7.32 9.56
CA VAL A 43 5.23 -6.18 10.38
C VAL A 43 4.29 -4.99 10.21
N ALA A 44 3.92 -4.69 8.95
CA ALA A 44 2.99 -3.61 8.65
C ALA A 44 1.61 -3.84 9.29
N GLN A 45 1.09 -5.06 9.21
CA GLN A 45 -0.18 -5.42 9.84
C GLN A 45 -0.13 -5.29 11.37
N LYS A 46 0.98 -5.72 11.98
CA LYS A 46 1.19 -5.57 13.42
C LYS A 46 1.32 -4.10 13.81
N LEU A 47 2.04 -3.31 13.02
CA LEU A 47 2.15 -1.87 13.23
C LEU A 47 0.76 -1.21 13.21
N ALA A 48 -0.06 -1.51 12.22
CA ALA A 48 -1.41 -0.95 12.11
C ALA A 48 -2.25 -1.22 13.37
N LYS A 49 -2.15 -2.43 13.94
CA LYS A 49 -2.90 -2.81 15.14
C LYS A 49 -2.39 -2.11 16.41
N ASN A 50 -1.12 -1.71 16.43
CA ASN A 50 -0.48 -1.14 17.61
C ASN A 50 -0.37 0.39 17.57
N LEU A 51 -0.83 1.04 16.50
CA LEU A 51 -0.85 2.49 16.44
C LEU A 51 -1.87 3.06 17.44
N PRO A 52 -1.61 4.26 17.98
CA PRO A 52 -2.57 4.91 18.86
C PRO A 52 -3.93 5.08 18.17
N ALA A 53 -4.99 5.17 18.99
CA ALA A 53 -6.33 5.44 18.49
C ALA A 53 -6.35 6.74 17.66
N GLY A 54 -6.99 6.71 16.50
CA GLY A 54 -7.06 7.85 15.60
C GLY A 54 -5.84 8.05 14.70
N VAL A 55 -4.83 7.19 14.79
CA VAL A 55 -3.66 7.22 13.91
C VAL A 55 -3.73 6.03 12.95
N PRO A 56 -4.17 6.24 11.70
CA PRO A 56 -4.26 5.15 10.72
C PRO A 56 -2.89 4.81 10.11
N LEU A 57 -2.75 3.58 9.67
CA LEU A 57 -1.75 3.19 8.67
C LEU A 57 -2.41 3.21 7.29
N GLU A 58 -2.06 4.19 6.48
CA GLU A 58 -2.46 4.25 5.07
C GLU A 58 -1.46 3.46 4.24
N LYS A 59 -1.93 2.45 3.53
CA LYS A 59 -1.11 1.67 2.61
C LYS A 59 -1.34 2.19 1.19
N ILE A 60 -0.27 2.61 0.53
CA ILE A 60 -0.32 3.19 -0.81
C ILE A 60 0.45 2.27 -1.75
N HIS A 61 -0.29 1.57 -2.61
CA HIS A 61 0.28 0.68 -3.59
C HIS A 61 0.83 1.48 -4.78
N VAL A 62 2.08 1.21 -5.16
CA VAL A 62 2.74 1.90 -6.27
C VAL A 62 2.69 1.10 -7.56
N ASP A 63 2.88 1.77 -8.70
CA ASP A 63 2.76 1.17 -10.03
C ASP A 63 4.05 1.22 -10.86
N PHE A 64 5.20 1.50 -10.23
CA PHE A 64 6.45 1.76 -10.96
C PHE A 64 7.44 0.59 -10.96
N LEU A 65 7.08 -0.56 -10.41
CA LEU A 65 7.98 -1.71 -10.39
C LEU A 65 8.16 -2.27 -11.82
N PRO A 66 9.38 -2.71 -12.19
CA PRO A 66 9.62 -3.22 -13.55
C PRO A 66 9.06 -4.62 -13.80
N ALA A 67 8.56 -5.30 -12.76
CA ALA A 67 8.13 -6.70 -12.84
C ALA A 67 6.81 -6.91 -13.60
N ALA A 68 6.01 -5.86 -13.78
CA ALA A 68 4.74 -5.94 -14.49
C ALA A 68 4.38 -4.60 -15.12
N ALA A 69 3.46 -4.62 -16.10
CA ALA A 69 2.97 -3.39 -16.71
C ALA A 69 2.27 -2.49 -15.67
N PRO A 70 2.38 -1.17 -15.79
CA PRO A 70 1.71 -0.25 -14.85
C PRO A 70 0.20 -0.51 -14.74
N GLU A 71 -0.47 -0.88 -15.84
CA GLU A 71 -1.90 -1.18 -15.85
C GLU A 71 -2.25 -2.37 -14.95
N VAL A 72 -1.42 -3.41 -14.94
CA VAL A 72 -1.59 -4.56 -14.04
C VAL A 72 -1.40 -4.14 -12.59
N GLN A 73 -0.38 -3.34 -12.33
CA GLN A 73 -0.12 -2.83 -10.97
C GLN A 73 -1.27 -1.96 -10.47
N GLN A 74 -1.83 -1.11 -11.33
CA GLN A 74 -3.00 -0.28 -10.99
C GLN A 74 -4.25 -1.13 -10.76
N ALA A 75 -4.43 -2.20 -11.52
CA ALA A 75 -5.53 -3.15 -11.30
C ALA A 75 -5.40 -3.84 -9.93
N LEU A 76 -4.20 -4.19 -9.51
CA LEU A 76 -3.94 -4.73 -8.18
C LEU A 76 -4.21 -3.71 -7.07
N THR A 77 -3.91 -2.44 -7.32
CA THR A 77 -4.29 -1.36 -6.40
C THR A 77 -5.81 -1.35 -6.19
N ARG A 78 -6.59 -1.42 -7.28
CA ARG A 78 -8.05 -1.44 -7.19
C ARG A 78 -8.57 -2.66 -6.44
N ALA A 79 -8.02 -3.84 -6.71
CA ALA A 79 -8.39 -5.06 -6.01
C ALA A 79 -8.14 -4.94 -4.50
N TYR A 80 -7.00 -4.42 -4.11
CA TYR A 80 -6.67 -4.19 -2.70
C TYR A 80 -7.65 -3.20 -2.05
N LEU A 81 -7.96 -2.09 -2.72
CA LEU A 81 -8.89 -1.08 -2.22
C LEU A 81 -10.31 -1.65 -2.06
N ILE A 82 -10.75 -2.52 -2.96
CA ILE A 82 -12.01 -3.25 -2.80
C ILE A 82 -11.98 -4.08 -1.50
N GLY A 83 -10.89 -4.80 -1.27
CA GLY A 83 -10.71 -5.57 -0.04
C GLY A 83 -10.83 -4.69 1.19
N LYS A 84 -10.21 -3.52 1.18
CA LYS A 84 -10.30 -2.57 2.29
C LYS A 84 -11.73 -2.08 2.52
N GLU A 85 -12.46 -1.74 1.46
CA GLU A 85 -13.85 -1.31 1.58
C GLU A 85 -14.77 -2.40 2.15
N LEU A 86 -14.43 -3.67 1.94
CA LEU A 86 -15.17 -4.83 2.43
C LEU A 86 -14.63 -5.35 3.77
N ASP A 87 -13.76 -4.62 4.44
CA ASP A 87 -13.08 -5.03 5.68
C ASP A 87 -12.26 -6.33 5.52
N GLN A 88 -11.74 -6.55 4.31
CA GLN A 88 -10.96 -7.73 3.93
C GLN A 88 -9.60 -7.34 3.31
N GLY A 89 -9.08 -6.17 3.67
CA GLY A 89 -7.83 -5.66 3.11
C GLY A 89 -6.65 -6.57 3.36
N ASP A 90 -6.48 -7.04 4.59
CA ASP A 90 -5.37 -7.94 4.95
C ASP A 90 -5.47 -9.29 4.24
N LYS A 91 -6.68 -9.82 4.10
CA LYS A 91 -6.93 -11.05 3.35
C LYS A 91 -6.55 -10.90 1.89
N VAL A 92 -7.01 -9.83 1.23
CA VAL A 92 -6.72 -9.58 -0.18
C VAL A 92 -5.21 -9.37 -0.38
N ALA A 93 -4.56 -8.60 0.48
CA ALA A 93 -3.12 -8.41 0.42
C ALA A 93 -2.38 -9.76 0.51
N GLY A 94 -2.76 -10.61 1.44
CA GLY A 94 -2.17 -11.95 1.58
C GLY A 94 -2.37 -12.82 0.34
N LEU A 95 -3.55 -12.79 -0.25
CA LEU A 95 -3.86 -13.55 -1.47
C LEU A 95 -2.96 -13.12 -2.63
N ILE A 96 -2.81 -11.82 -2.85
CA ILE A 96 -2.02 -11.29 -3.96
C ILE A 96 -0.53 -11.55 -3.73
N PHE A 97 -0.02 -11.27 -2.53
CA PHE A 97 1.38 -11.54 -2.20
C PHE A 97 1.73 -13.02 -2.36
N ASN A 98 0.88 -13.92 -1.87
CA ASN A 98 1.12 -15.37 -2.00
C ASN A 98 1.07 -15.84 -3.46
N TYR A 99 0.14 -15.30 -4.24
CA TYR A 99 0.01 -15.63 -5.67
C TYR A 99 1.31 -15.31 -6.42
N ILE A 100 1.87 -14.13 -6.17
CA ILE A 100 3.10 -13.67 -6.85
C ILE A 100 4.34 -14.36 -6.29
N HIS A 101 4.52 -14.35 -4.97
CA HIS A 101 5.81 -14.70 -4.36
C HIS A 101 5.92 -16.16 -3.92
N ARG A 102 4.81 -16.82 -3.56
CA ARG A 102 4.83 -18.22 -3.16
C ARG A 102 4.48 -19.15 -4.31
N GLN A 103 3.49 -18.79 -5.12
CA GLN A 103 3.08 -19.61 -6.25
C GLN A 103 3.86 -19.27 -7.53
N GLY A 104 4.56 -18.13 -7.58
CA GLY A 104 5.28 -17.68 -8.75
C GLY A 104 4.37 -17.40 -9.94
N ALA A 105 3.10 -17.11 -9.69
CA ALA A 105 2.10 -16.91 -10.73
C ALA A 105 2.12 -15.47 -11.23
N LYS A 106 1.59 -15.28 -12.43
CA LYS A 106 1.49 -13.97 -13.08
C LYS A 106 0.04 -13.64 -13.39
N PHE A 107 -0.29 -12.37 -13.34
CA PHE A 107 -1.58 -11.86 -13.78
C PHE A 107 -1.48 -11.49 -15.26
N GLY A 108 -2.18 -12.22 -16.11
CA GLY A 108 -2.24 -11.96 -17.57
C GLY A 108 -3.32 -10.95 -17.94
N SER A 109 -4.34 -10.80 -17.08
CA SER A 109 -5.47 -9.90 -17.33
C SER A 109 -6.17 -9.55 -16.01
N ASP A 110 -7.10 -8.58 -16.07
CA ASP A 110 -7.96 -8.25 -14.93
C ASP A 110 -8.81 -9.45 -14.48
N ASP A 111 -9.16 -10.34 -15.40
CA ASP A 111 -9.91 -11.56 -15.06
C ASP A 111 -9.13 -12.48 -14.13
N ASP A 112 -7.83 -12.57 -14.27
CA ASP A 112 -6.99 -13.37 -13.37
C ASP A 112 -7.04 -12.81 -11.94
N ILE A 113 -7.04 -11.49 -11.80
CA ILE A 113 -7.16 -10.81 -10.50
C ILE A 113 -8.54 -11.09 -9.91
N ARG A 114 -9.59 -10.89 -10.71
CA ARG A 114 -10.97 -11.16 -10.32
C ARG A 114 -11.12 -12.60 -9.84
N ASN A 115 -10.65 -13.57 -10.61
CA ASN A 115 -10.76 -14.98 -10.28
C ASN A 115 -10.06 -15.33 -8.97
N LEU A 116 -8.86 -14.78 -8.73
CA LEU A 116 -8.15 -15.00 -7.46
C LEU A 116 -9.00 -14.56 -6.26
N LEU A 117 -9.64 -13.41 -6.36
CA LEU A 117 -10.46 -12.89 -5.26
C LEU A 117 -11.76 -13.70 -5.11
N LEU A 118 -12.43 -13.99 -6.19
CA LEU A 118 -13.73 -14.68 -6.15
C LEU A 118 -13.62 -16.11 -5.62
N VAL A 119 -12.59 -16.87 -6.01
CA VAL A 119 -12.40 -18.23 -5.49
C VAL A 119 -12.01 -18.24 -4.00
N ASN A 120 -11.67 -17.10 -3.45
CA ASN A 120 -11.34 -16.90 -2.05
C ASN A 120 -12.41 -16.10 -1.30
N ASP A 121 -13.64 -16.17 -1.76
CA ASP A 121 -14.83 -15.66 -1.09
C ASP A 121 -14.94 -14.13 -1.01
N ILE A 122 -14.30 -13.41 -1.93
CA ILE A 122 -14.61 -11.99 -2.13
C ILE A 122 -15.87 -11.90 -2.99
N ASP A 123 -16.85 -11.14 -2.55
CA ASP A 123 -18.17 -11.04 -3.20
C ASP A 123 -18.04 -10.52 -4.64
N ALA A 124 -18.55 -11.29 -5.59
CA ALA A 124 -18.45 -10.96 -7.02
C ALA A 124 -19.22 -9.69 -7.37
N ALA A 125 -20.41 -9.50 -6.83
CA ALA A 125 -21.24 -8.34 -7.13
C ALA A 125 -20.57 -7.05 -6.62
N GLN A 126 -19.99 -7.08 -5.42
CA GLN A 126 -19.26 -5.97 -4.86
C GLN A 126 -17.99 -5.67 -5.66
N PHE A 127 -17.24 -6.70 -6.04
CA PHE A 127 -16.06 -6.53 -6.89
C PHE A 127 -16.42 -5.84 -8.20
N ASP A 128 -17.41 -6.37 -8.91
CA ASP A 128 -17.81 -5.86 -10.23
C ASP A 128 -18.38 -4.43 -10.15
N ALA A 129 -19.12 -4.11 -9.08
CA ALA A 129 -19.66 -2.78 -8.88
C ALA A 129 -18.58 -1.72 -8.61
N LYS A 130 -17.46 -2.12 -8.00
CA LYS A 130 -16.42 -1.19 -7.51
C LYS A 130 -15.21 -1.07 -8.42
N PHE A 131 -14.82 -2.14 -9.11
CA PHE A 131 -13.52 -2.26 -9.77
C PHE A 131 -13.27 -1.15 -10.80
N ASN A 132 -14.26 -0.82 -11.62
CA ASN A 132 -14.17 0.23 -12.63
C ASN A 132 -15.04 1.47 -12.30
N SER A 133 -15.47 1.61 -11.06
CA SER A 133 -16.29 2.73 -10.66
C SER A 133 -15.51 4.05 -10.69
N LEU A 134 -16.20 5.16 -10.93
CA LEU A 134 -15.55 6.47 -10.95
C LEU A 134 -14.91 6.83 -9.61
N PRO A 135 -15.54 6.58 -8.44
CA PRO A 135 -14.87 6.80 -7.16
C PRO A 135 -13.58 6.00 -7.02
N MET A 136 -13.54 4.74 -7.48
CA MET A 136 -12.34 3.91 -7.44
C MET A 136 -11.23 4.50 -8.30
N LEU A 137 -11.54 4.89 -9.54
CA LEU A 137 -10.56 5.50 -10.44
C LEU A 137 -10.01 6.81 -9.87
N ASN A 138 -10.85 7.61 -9.22
CA ASN A 138 -10.41 8.83 -8.54
C ASN A 138 -9.47 8.55 -7.38
N THR A 139 -9.75 7.52 -6.58
CA THR A 139 -8.89 7.12 -5.45
C THR A 139 -7.53 6.66 -5.95
N VAL A 140 -7.48 5.85 -6.99
CA VAL A 140 -6.23 5.40 -7.61
C VAL A 140 -5.44 6.59 -8.15
N GLN A 141 -6.11 7.55 -8.77
CA GLN A 141 -5.44 8.77 -9.25
C GLN A 141 -4.85 9.60 -8.11
N GLN A 142 -5.54 9.71 -6.98
CA GLN A 142 -5.01 10.40 -5.79
C GLN A 142 -3.76 9.70 -5.26
N MET A 143 -3.75 8.36 -5.22
CA MET A 143 -2.58 7.58 -4.83
C MET A 143 -1.42 7.80 -5.79
N LYS A 144 -1.69 7.83 -7.08
CA LYS A 144 -0.69 8.13 -8.12
C LYS A 144 -0.09 9.52 -7.93
N THR A 145 -0.90 10.50 -7.59
CA THR A 145 -0.44 11.87 -7.32
C THR A 145 0.50 11.91 -6.11
N LEU A 146 0.17 11.20 -5.03
CA LEU A 146 1.06 11.09 -3.87
C LEU A 146 2.38 10.39 -4.23
N GLN A 147 2.31 9.29 -4.96
CA GLN A 147 3.49 8.57 -5.44
C GLN A 147 4.41 9.49 -6.24
N THR A 148 3.84 10.24 -7.18
CA THR A 148 4.57 11.15 -8.05
C THR A 148 5.23 12.27 -7.24
N LYS A 149 4.51 12.88 -6.31
CA LYS A 149 5.03 13.92 -5.42
C LYS A 149 6.29 13.46 -4.69
N TRP A 150 6.21 12.31 -4.02
CA TRP A 150 7.32 11.81 -3.21
C TRP A 150 8.46 11.23 -4.04
N SER A 151 8.16 10.73 -5.24
CA SER A 151 9.18 10.27 -6.19
C SER A 151 9.97 11.45 -6.77
N GLU A 152 9.28 12.51 -7.20
CA GLU A 152 9.91 13.68 -7.79
C GLU A 152 10.80 14.45 -6.82
N ASN A 153 10.44 14.48 -5.54
CA ASN A 153 11.26 15.15 -4.52
C ASN A 153 12.35 14.23 -3.93
N GLY A 154 12.51 13.03 -4.44
CA GLY A 154 13.59 12.12 -4.06
C GLY A 154 13.36 11.34 -2.76
N VAL A 155 12.19 11.45 -2.14
CA VAL A 155 11.89 10.72 -0.90
C VAL A 155 11.50 9.27 -1.18
N LEU A 156 10.65 9.05 -2.18
CA LEU A 156 10.22 7.72 -2.60
C LEU A 156 11.13 7.22 -3.72
N THR A 157 12.16 6.47 -3.37
CA THR A 157 13.14 5.91 -4.31
C THR A 157 13.00 4.40 -4.47
N GLY A 158 12.27 3.76 -3.59
CA GLY A 158 12.03 2.33 -3.58
C GLY A 158 10.97 1.99 -2.56
N VAL A 159 10.63 0.72 -2.47
CA VAL A 159 9.61 0.21 -1.54
C VAL A 159 10.16 -0.98 -0.74
N PRO A 160 9.69 -1.21 0.50
CA PRO A 160 8.73 -0.37 1.22
C PRO A 160 9.34 0.96 1.67
N THR A 161 8.55 2.01 1.70
CA THR A 161 8.91 3.30 2.30
C THR A 161 7.81 3.71 3.27
N VAL A 162 8.18 4.06 4.48
CA VAL A 162 7.25 4.47 5.53
C VAL A 162 7.45 5.94 5.84
N LEU A 163 6.36 6.70 5.83
CA LEU A 163 6.34 8.10 6.23
C LEU A 163 5.46 8.28 7.46
N VAL A 164 5.98 8.99 8.45
CA VAL A 164 5.23 9.33 9.66
C VAL A 164 4.87 10.82 9.58
N ASN A 165 3.57 11.11 9.62
CA ASN A 165 3.02 12.47 9.59
C ASN A 165 3.48 13.28 8.36
N GLY A 166 3.81 12.61 7.25
CA GLY A 166 4.31 13.28 6.04
C GLY A 166 5.61 14.04 6.23
N LYS A 167 6.34 13.79 7.31
CA LYS A 167 7.55 14.54 7.66
C LYS A 167 8.77 13.66 7.94
N TYR A 168 8.57 12.48 8.46
CA TYR A 168 9.64 11.58 8.87
C TYR A 168 9.61 10.31 8.03
N LYS A 169 10.78 9.91 7.54
CA LYS A 169 10.96 8.68 6.74
C LYS A 169 11.77 7.65 7.51
#